data_4d263227fa1d17a2a82b39d2dbec3a62
#
_entry.id   4d263227fa1d17a2a82b39d2dbec3a62
#
_cell.length_a   1.000
_cell.length_b   1.000
_cell.length_c   1.000
_cell.angle_alpha   90.00
_cell.angle_beta   90.00
_cell.angle_gamma   90.00
#
_symmetry.space_group_name_H-M   'P 1'
#
loop_
_entity.id
_entity.type
_entity.pdbx_description
1 polymer ?
#
loop_
_entity_poly.entity_id
_entity_poly.type
_entity_poly.pdbx_seq_one_letter_code
_entity_poly.pdbx_strand_id
1 'polypeptide(L)'
;MIARNARPKLSLCTSAAQSTSRQPLSLKSPSAIPRTPISPGSPSAKRFSSFQVPSYAYSNSCSSKSILKKHSGASSHAEKRIKFKGTPTVHCVTPIENPEEYYGTYTKLSREERRWMVRRSVGMLGQKSEEPSDAPRFLRPPRSDSVLIQPIRYLERNDSSGDDTSVAIVEKESNAVQIHFLDKVTCDTSAYQGIHPVVALESHQENIASLVHKALAHLPVAKHEKQQTINVSSDSQLRRKPDFVCSTRGPGFRSNLFVGLDTGKALSVAWQVPFVGVHHMQAHLLTPRLVSCMNRGKGQDNSQDVAASQQQQPITPEFPFLSILISGGHTMLVKSSSITDHEIMASTVDRALGEALDKAAREIIPPFLLQTSKSTMYGKLLEEFAFPNGKADYADYQAPKSRHDELIPRENPWGWSFTEPWAHSRQLQYSFCFIGSTLARIFSAREAAGQTISHEERIALAREAMRTSFEHLASRTIMALESLAKQGPEKEVKTLVVSGGVAANQYLMTVLRSWLDARGFGHVGLVAPPPYLCTDNAAMIAWAGMEMFEAGWRTNLTSRAIRKWSLDPREGDGGVLGPFGWERAEDHFVQ
;
A
#
# COMPACT_ATOMS: atom_id res chain seq x y z
N MET A 1 32.88 29.37 49.57
CA MET A 1 33.06 28.23 48.65
C MET A 1 31.95 27.22 48.92
N ILE A 2 30.94 27.20 48.07
CA ILE A 2 29.81 26.30 48.20
C ILE A 2 29.94 25.29 47.07
N ALA A 3 30.12 24.02 47.42
CA ALA A 3 30.21 22.91 46.47
C ALA A 3 28.86 22.67 45.78
N ARG A 4 28.83 22.75 44.47
CA ARG A 4 27.69 22.35 43.64
C ARG A 4 27.63 20.83 43.55
N ASN A 5 26.61 20.23 44.16
CA ASN A 5 26.30 18.82 44.00
C ASN A 5 25.87 18.56 42.53
N ALA A 6 26.66 17.77 41.84
CA ALA A 6 26.34 17.26 40.51
C ALA A 6 25.21 16.22 40.62
N ARG A 7 24.12 16.43 39.93
CA ARG A 7 23.03 15.43 39.75
C ARG A 7 23.52 14.26 38.89
N PRO A 8 23.19 13.01 39.23
CA PRO A 8 23.54 11.87 38.38
C PRO A 8 22.82 11.97 37.03
N LYS A 9 23.58 11.82 35.97
CA LYS A 9 23.03 11.73 34.59
C LYS A 9 22.61 10.27 34.33
N LEU A 10 21.33 10.02 34.11
CA LEU A 10 20.84 8.76 33.58
C LEU A 10 20.97 8.78 32.05
N SER A 11 21.71 7.83 31.51
CA SER A 11 21.74 7.57 30.05
C SER A 11 21.17 6.18 29.79
N LEU A 12 20.20 6.07 28.92
CA LEU A 12 19.69 4.82 28.35
C LEU A 12 20.49 4.51 27.08
N CYS A 13 21.34 3.47 27.15
CA CYS A 13 21.97 2.90 25.96
C CYS A 13 21.22 1.63 25.57
N THR A 14 20.66 1.59 24.35
CA THR A 14 20.24 0.36 23.70
C THR A 14 21.37 -0.11 22.79
N SER A 15 22.24 -0.98 23.29
CA SER A 15 23.21 -1.71 22.47
C SER A 15 22.81 -3.18 22.40
N ALA A 16 22.76 -3.73 21.20
CA ALA A 16 22.70 -5.17 21.01
C ALA A 16 23.96 -5.81 21.64
N ALA A 17 23.77 -6.81 22.48
CA ALA A 17 24.85 -7.48 23.17
C ALA A 17 25.83 -8.11 22.18
N GLN A 18 27.08 -7.63 22.16
CA GLN A 18 28.17 -8.34 21.52
C GLN A 18 28.50 -9.58 22.35
N SER A 19 28.40 -10.75 21.73
CA SER A 19 28.82 -12.03 22.31
C SER A 19 30.33 -12.07 22.44
N THR A 20 30.83 -12.11 23.66
CA THR A 20 32.23 -12.41 23.95
C THR A 20 32.58 -13.82 23.55
N SER A 21 33.64 -13.97 22.76
CA SER A 21 34.24 -15.22 22.30
C SER A 21 34.59 -16.16 23.44
N ARG A 22 33.99 -17.35 23.46
CA ARG A 22 34.50 -18.50 24.23
C ARG A 22 35.28 -19.42 23.29
N GLN A 23 36.50 -19.80 23.75
CA GLN A 23 37.39 -20.73 23.07
C GLN A 23 36.73 -22.11 22.86
N PRO A 24 37.07 -22.84 21.78
CA PRO A 24 36.49 -24.15 21.48
C PRO A 24 37.10 -25.25 22.36
N LEU A 25 36.26 -25.99 23.04
CA LEU A 25 36.64 -27.26 23.67
C LEU A 25 36.57 -28.38 22.63
N SER A 26 37.74 -28.99 22.39
CA SER A 26 37.92 -30.16 21.54
C SER A 26 37.31 -31.42 22.21
N LEU A 27 36.36 -32.07 21.58
CA LEU A 27 35.87 -33.38 21.96
C LEU A 27 36.13 -34.40 20.82
N LYS A 28 36.91 -35.42 21.19
CA LYS A 28 37.28 -36.54 20.35
C LYS A 28 36.08 -37.44 20.06
N SER A 29 35.99 -37.91 18.81
CA SER A 29 35.03 -38.94 18.35
C SER A 29 35.38 -40.33 18.91
N PRO A 30 34.39 -41.18 19.21
CA PRO A 30 34.56 -42.61 19.23
C PRO A 30 33.95 -43.27 18.00
N SER A 31 34.66 -44.31 17.62
CA SER A 31 34.60 -45.18 16.49
C SER A 31 33.31 -46.01 16.30
N ALA A 32 33.13 -46.44 15.06
CA ALA A 32 32.12 -47.32 14.50
C ALA A 32 31.99 -48.71 15.14
N ILE A 33 30.76 -49.25 15.15
CA ILE A 33 30.46 -50.71 15.25
C ILE A 33 29.25 -51.03 14.35
N PRO A 34 29.12 -52.30 13.86
CA PRO A 34 28.63 -52.61 12.52
C PRO A 34 27.17 -53.06 12.41
N ARG A 35 26.73 -53.17 11.15
CA ARG A 35 25.42 -53.71 10.72
C ARG A 35 25.27 -55.20 10.89
N THR A 36 24.05 -55.69 11.19
CA THR A 36 23.50 -56.93 10.67
C THR A 36 21.95 -56.86 10.56
N PRO A 37 21.37 -57.67 9.67
CA PRO A 37 20.00 -57.48 9.16
C PRO A 37 19.01 -58.51 9.71
N ILE A 38 17.70 -58.23 9.66
CA ILE A 38 16.63 -59.24 9.55
C ILE A 38 15.31 -58.58 9.12
N SER A 39 14.72 -59.04 8.02
CA SER A 39 13.30 -59.01 7.66
C SER A 39 12.65 -60.34 8.09
N PRO A 40 11.35 -60.66 8.01
CA PRO A 40 10.21 -59.95 7.38
C PRO A 40 8.88 -60.08 8.19
N GLY A 41 7.78 -59.55 7.65
CA GLY A 41 6.43 -59.92 8.07
C GLY A 41 5.35 -58.87 7.85
N SER A 42 4.60 -58.94 6.77
CA SER A 42 3.27 -58.36 6.60
C SER A 42 2.20 -59.22 7.29
N PRO A 43 0.93 -58.83 7.55
CA PRO A 43 0.02 -58.19 6.58
C PRO A 43 -1.07 -57.24 7.11
N SER A 44 -1.70 -56.58 6.13
CA SER A 44 -3.13 -56.21 6.00
C SER A 44 -3.76 -55.05 6.75
N ALA A 45 -4.14 -54.09 5.93
CA ALA A 45 -5.47 -53.47 5.76
C ALA A 45 -6.06 -52.53 6.84
N LYS A 46 -6.21 -51.26 6.51
CA LYS A 46 -7.49 -50.60 6.23
C LYS A 46 -7.32 -49.14 5.83
N ARG A 47 -8.11 -48.75 4.84
CA ARG A 47 -8.26 -47.45 4.25
C ARG A 47 -8.68 -46.38 5.26
N PHE A 48 -8.10 -45.18 5.17
CA PHE A 48 -8.80 -43.94 5.45
C PHE A 48 -8.38 -42.88 4.43
N SER A 49 -9.40 -42.14 3.99
CA SER A 49 -9.49 -41.20 2.91
C SER A 49 -8.51 -40.01 2.98
N SER A 50 -7.96 -39.71 1.83
CA SER A 50 -7.15 -38.53 1.52
C SER A 50 -7.96 -37.25 1.62
N PHE A 51 -7.56 -36.31 2.48
CA PHE A 51 -7.85 -34.91 2.31
C PHE A 51 -6.84 -34.32 1.33
N GLN A 52 -7.31 -33.91 0.16
CA GLN A 52 -6.53 -33.17 -0.81
C GLN A 52 -6.31 -31.75 -0.31
N VAL A 53 -5.06 -31.37 -0.10
CA VAL A 53 -4.64 -29.98 0.07
C VAL A 53 -4.48 -29.39 -1.34
N PRO A 54 -5.09 -28.23 -1.67
CA PRO A 54 -4.90 -27.62 -2.98
C PRO A 54 -3.48 -27.10 -3.11
N SER A 55 -2.73 -27.67 -4.05
CA SER A 55 -1.45 -27.11 -4.49
C SER A 55 -1.71 -25.95 -5.42
N TYR A 56 -1.40 -24.74 -5.00
CA TYR A 56 -1.37 -23.58 -5.90
C TYR A 56 -0.16 -23.70 -6.83
N ALA A 57 -0.44 -23.98 -8.10
CA ALA A 57 0.55 -23.93 -9.16
C ALA A 57 0.90 -22.47 -9.46
N TYR A 58 2.17 -22.10 -9.29
CA TYR A 58 2.74 -20.85 -9.76
C TYR A 58 2.82 -20.91 -11.29
N SER A 59 1.96 -20.19 -12.00
CA SER A 59 2.08 -20.00 -13.43
C SER A 59 2.98 -18.80 -13.70
N ASN A 60 4.24 -19.06 -14.04
CA ASN A 60 5.09 -18.11 -14.71
C ASN A 60 4.54 -17.88 -16.13
N SER A 61 3.90 -16.75 -16.37
CA SER A 61 3.50 -16.34 -17.71
C SER A 61 4.67 -15.69 -18.45
N CYS A 62 5.58 -16.52 -18.93
CA CYS A 62 6.38 -16.18 -20.09
C CYS A 62 5.99 -17.18 -21.18
N SER A 63 5.48 -16.67 -22.30
CA SER A 63 5.09 -17.45 -23.46
C SER A 63 6.33 -18.05 -24.14
N SER A 64 6.74 -19.22 -23.67
CA SER A 64 7.57 -20.12 -24.43
C SER A 64 6.76 -21.39 -24.70
N LYS A 65 6.53 -21.65 -25.98
CA LYS A 65 5.82 -22.84 -26.47
C LYS A 65 6.41 -24.09 -25.86
N SER A 66 5.56 -24.89 -25.17
CA SER A 66 5.92 -26.19 -24.63
C SER A 66 6.52 -27.10 -25.73
N ILE A 67 7.77 -27.51 -25.54
CA ILE A 67 8.51 -28.43 -26.45
C ILE A 67 8.11 -29.90 -26.19
N LEU A 68 7.13 -30.18 -25.36
CA LEU A 68 6.65 -31.51 -25.06
C LEU A 68 5.47 -31.89 -25.97
N LYS A 69 5.77 -32.53 -27.12
CA LYS A 69 4.80 -33.27 -27.91
C LYS A 69 4.39 -34.55 -27.14
N LYS A 70 3.09 -34.67 -26.82
CA LYS A 70 2.51 -35.92 -26.35
C LYS A 70 2.49 -36.91 -27.50
N HIS A 71 3.25 -38.03 -27.39
CA HIS A 71 2.99 -39.24 -28.12
C HIS A 71 2.40 -40.27 -27.16
N SER A 72 1.21 -40.76 -27.52
CA SER A 72 0.57 -41.91 -26.90
C SER A 72 1.29 -43.20 -27.34
N GLY A 73 1.66 -44.04 -26.41
CA GLY A 73 2.20 -45.39 -26.72
C GLY A 73 3.06 -45.97 -25.60
N ALA A 74 2.65 -47.11 -25.13
CA ALA A 74 3.09 -48.00 -24.05
C ALA A 74 4.57 -48.08 -23.67
N SER A 75 4.75 -48.25 -22.35
CA SER A 75 5.74 -49.07 -21.59
C SER A 75 7.23 -48.91 -21.89
N SER A 76 7.96 -48.39 -20.91
CA SER A 76 9.12 -49.00 -20.22
C SER A 76 9.85 -47.92 -19.40
N HIS A 77 10.31 -48.28 -18.21
CA HIS A 77 11.13 -47.44 -17.34
C HIS A 77 12.43 -47.04 -18.05
N ALA A 78 12.52 -45.73 -18.39
CA ALA A 78 13.78 -45.09 -18.77
C ALA A 78 13.82 -43.71 -18.17
N GLU A 79 14.83 -43.42 -17.37
CA GLU A 79 15.14 -42.10 -16.87
C GLU A 79 15.28 -41.10 -18.04
N LYS A 80 14.39 -40.11 -18.10
CA LYS A 80 14.46 -39.05 -19.11
C LYS A 80 15.51 -38.02 -18.69
N ARG A 81 16.72 -38.13 -19.24
CA ARG A 81 17.75 -37.09 -19.15
C ARG A 81 17.50 -36.03 -20.21
N ILE A 82 17.39 -34.79 -19.77
CA ILE A 82 17.31 -33.62 -20.66
C ILE A 82 18.73 -33.31 -21.16
N LYS A 83 18.97 -33.42 -22.46
CA LYS A 83 20.22 -32.98 -23.11
C LYS A 83 20.03 -31.59 -23.67
N PHE A 84 20.83 -30.63 -23.22
CA PHE A 84 20.94 -29.31 -23.84
C PHE A 84 21.88 -29.40 -25.06
N LYS A 85 21.47 -28.74 -26.16
CA LYS A 85 22.25 -28.66 -27.38
C LYS A 85 23.08 -27.38 -27.32
N GLY A 86 24.36 -27.48 -27.01
CA GLY A 86 25.31 -26.38 -26.89
C GLY A 86 25.91 -26.21 -25.49
N THR A 87 27.12 -25.71 -25.40
CA THR A 87 27.78 -25.33 -24.14
C THR A 87 27.02 -24.16 -23.53
N PRO A 88 26.57 -24.23 -22.29
CA PRO A 88 25.90 -23.11 -21.64
C PRO A 88 26.90 -21.96 -21.48
N THR A 89 26.57 -20.78 -21.97
CA THR A 89 27.32 -19.56 -21.70
C THR A 89 26.96 -19.11 -20.30
N VAL A 90 27.87 -19.27 -19.35
CA VAL A 90 27.70 -18.77 -17.99
C VAL A 90 28.10 -17.30 -18.00
N HIS A 91 27.14 -16.40 -17.84
CA HIS A 91 27.44 -15.02 -17.50
C HIS A 91 27.86 -14.97 -16.04
N CYS A 92 29.14 -14.68 -15.79
CA CYS A 92 29.63 -14.46 -14.43
C CYS A 92 28.89 -13.27 -13.81
N VAL A 93 28.03 -13.55 -12.87
CA VAL A 93 27.62 -12.59 -11.86
C VAL A 93 28.79 -12.50 -10.88
N THR A 94 29.17 -11.30 -10.48
CA THR A 94 30.25 -11.01 -9.51
C THR A 94 30.21 -12.03 -8.38
N PRO A 95 31.31 -12.78 -8.10
CA PRO A 95 31.28 -13.77 -7.03
C PRO A 95 31.07 -13.05 -5.70
N ILE A 96 30.10 -13.54 -4.93
CA ILE A 96 29.92 -13.10 -3.54
C ILE A 96 31.05 -13.74 -2.76
N GLU A 97 32.02 -12.92 -2.29
CA GLU A 97 33.23 -13.39 -1.62
C GLU A 97 32.92 -14.11 -0.30
N ASN A 98 31.80 -13.77 0.37
CA ASN A 98 31.31 -14.42 1.59
C ASN A 98 29.79 -14.67 1.51
N PRO A 99 29.35 -15.80 0.94
CA PRO A 99 27.92 -16.14 0.87
C PRO A 99 27.25 -16.28 2.23
N GLU A 100 27.97 -16.70 3.26
CA GLU A 100 27.46 -16.85 4.64
C GLU A 100 27.20 -15.52 5.34
N GLU A 101 27.98 -14.49 5.02
CA GLU A 101 27.82 -13.14 5.52
C GLU A 101 26.65 -12.43 4.81
N TYR A 102 26.43 -12.76 3.53
CA TYR A 102 25.37 -12.15 2.71
C TYR A 102 24.00 -12.79 2.91
N TYR A 103 23.94 -14.13 3.06
CA TYR A 103 22.69 -14.88 3.21
C TYR A 103 22.39 -15.29 4.66
N GLY A 104 23.31 -15.06 5.60
CA GLY A 104 23.28 -15.64 6.93
C GLY A 104 23.43 -17.15 6.90
N THR A 105 23.82 -17.75 8.01
CA THR A 105 23.84 -19.21 8.17
C THR A 105 22.39 -19.73 8.17
N TYR A 106 21.89 -20.14 7.03
CA TYR A 106 20.59 -20.80 6.89
C TYR A 106 20.71 -22.24 7.41
N THR A 107 20.73 -22.41 8.71
CA THR A 107 20.54 -23.72 9.33
C THR A 107 19.06 -24.08 9.13
N LYS A 108 18.80 -25.08 8.29
CA LYS A 108 17.44 -25.68 8.21
C LYS A 108 17.09 -26.16 9.62
N LEU A 109 16.12 -25.48 10.24
CA LEU A 109 15.60 -25.91 11.54
C LEU A 109 15.30 -27.40 11.52
N SER A 110 15.86 -28.13 12.47
CA SER A 110 15.62 -29.57 12.63
C SER A 110 14.13 -29.84 12.87
N ARG A 111 13.71 -31.07 12.64
CA ARG A 111 12.31 -31.48 12.87
C ARG A 111 11.89 -31.29 14.35
N GLU A 112 12.84 -31.32 15.26
CA GLU A 112 12.64 -31.11 16.70
C GLU A 112 12.49 -29.64 17.06
N GLU A 113 13.28 -28.76 16.50
CA GLU A 113 13.16 -27.29 16.70
C GLU A 113 11.82 -26.76 16.16
N ARG A 114 11.35 -27.28 15.02
CA ARG A 114 10.01 -26.96 14.51
C ARG A 114 8.89 -27.45 15.44
N ARG A 115 9.04 -28.66 16.03
CA ARG A 115 8.09 -29.19 17.01
C ARG A 115 8.11 -28.40 18.32
N TRP A 116 9.27 -27.90 18.73
CA TRP A 116 9.43 -27.09 19.93
C TRP A 116 8.76 -25.72 19.77
N MET A 117 8.89 -25.06 18.62
CA MET A 117 8.18 -23.81 18.33
C MET A 117 6.66 -23.98 18.37
N VAL A 118 6.13 -25.05 17.79
CA VAL A 118 4.69 -25.34 17.80
C VAL A 118 4.19 -25.61 19.23
N ARG A 119 4.95 -26.33 20.05
CA ARG A 119 4.57 -26.58 21.47
C ARG A 119 4.56 -25.31 22.31
N ARG A 120 5.47 -24.38 22.06
CA ARG A 120 5.52 -23.11 22.80
C ARG A 120 4.37 -22.17 22.44
N SER A 121 3.85 -22.23 21.21
CA SER A 121 2.68 -21.49 20.78
C SER A 121 1.37 -22.05 21.40
N VAL A 122 1.33 -23.32 21.76
CA VAL A 122 0.14 -23.97 22.38
C VAL A 122 0.19 -23.91 23.90
N GLY A 123 1.38 -23.77 24.51
CA GLY A 123 1.56 -23.75 25.98
C GLY A 123 1.24 -22.43 26.68
N MET A 124 1.00 -21.34 25.93
CA MET A 124 0.68 -20.02 26.52
C MET A 124 -0.81 -19.76 26.74
N LEU A 125 -1.67 -20.72 26.48
CA LEU A 125 -3.13 -20.59 26.65
C LEU A 125 -3.67 -21.11 27.99
N GLY A 126 -2.82 -21.34 28.98
CA GLY A 126 -3.28 -21.99 30.22
C GLY A 126 -2.56 -21.60 31.51
N GLN A 127 -2.33 -20.33 31.79
CA GLN A 127 -2.02 -19.89 33.16
C GLN A 127 -2.73 -18.59 33.47
N LYS A 128 -3.73 -18.67 34.35
CA LYS A 128 -4.31 -17.53 35.07
C LYS A 128 -3.28 -17.06 36.09
N SER A 129 -2.82 -15.82 35.99
CA SER A 129 -2.06 -15.13 37.03
C SER A 129 -2.96 -14.12 37.73
N GLU A 130 -3.02 -14.20 39.06
CA GLU A 130 -3.69 -13.25 39.93
C GLU A 130 -3.03 -11.88 39.86
N GLU A 131 -3.85 -10.83 39.72
CA GLU A 131 -3.40 -9.43 39.62
C GLU A 131 -3.36 -8.74 40.98
N PRO A 132 -2.48 -7.73 41.18
CA PRO A 132 -2.60 -6.75 42.25
C PRO A 132 -3.49 -5.56 41.81
N SER A 133 -4.49 -5.28 42.63
CA SER A 133 -5.35 -4.09 42.50
C SER A 133 -4.59 -2.83 42.82
N ASP A 134 -4.32 -1.98 41.80
CA ASP A 134 -4.27 -0.51 41.89
C ASP A 134 -3.73 0.06 40.56
N ALA A 135 -4.67 0.30 39.61
CA ALA A 135 -4.40 1.09 38.41
C ALA A 135 -5.19 2.41 38.45
N PRO A 136 -4.59 3.55 38.09
CA PRO A 136 -5.27 4.84 38.12
C PRO A 136 -6.39 4.92 37.09
N ARG A 137 -7.54 5.41 37.51
CA ARG A 137 -8.72 5.67 36.66
C ARG A 137 -8.38 6.69 35.57
N PHE A 138 -8.31 6.23 34.32
CA PHE A 138 -8.30 7.14 33.18
C PHE A 138 -9.68 7.80 33.03
N LEU A 139 -9.69 9.13 33.14
CA LEU A 139 -10.86 9.96 32.88
C LEU A 139 -11.24 9.88 31.40
N ARG A 140 -12.53 9.94 31.11
CA ARG A 140 -13.06 10.04 29.74
C ARG A 140 -12.33 11.14 28.99
N PRO A 141 -11.88 10.91 27.75
CA PRO A 141 -11.29 12.00 26.95
C PRO A 141 -12.32 13.09 26.73
N PRO A 142 -11.96 14.36 26.89
CA PRO A 142 -12.83 15.46 26.51
C PRO A 142 -13.12 15.39 25.01
N ARG A 143 -14.33 15.70 24.63
CA ARG A 143 -14.72 15.84 23.22
C ARG A 143 -13.91 16.97 22.62
N SER A 144 -13.30 16.69 21.44
CA SER A 144 -12.58 17.61 20.57
C SER A 144 -11.13 17.98 20.97
N ASP A 145 -10.31 18.21 19.97
CA ASP A 145 -8.93 18.66 19.89
C ASP A 145 -7.88 17.53 19.95
N SER A 146 -7.85 16.66 18.91
CA SER A 146 -6.81 15.63 18.79
C SER A 146 -5.60 16.12 17.99
N VAL A 147 -4.41 16.04 18.59
CA VAL A 147 -3.13 16.32 17.92
C VAL A 147 -2.40 15.02 17.65
N LEU A 148 -1.91 14.83 16.43
CA LEU A 148 -1.33 13.60 15.95
C LEU A 148 0.08 13.78 15.37
N ILE A 149 1.02 12.90 15.72
CA ILE A 149 2.34 12.79 15.08
C ILE A 149 2.49 11.43 14.42
N GLN A 150 2.98 11.43 13.17
CA GLN A 150 3.17 10.20 12.41
C GLN A 150 4.52 10.03 11.74
N PRO A 151 5.16 8.84 11.86
CA PRO A 151 6.09 8.30 10.88
C PRO A 151 5.42 7.27 9.98
N ILE A 152 5.62 7.35 8.68
CA ILE A 152 4.98 6.47 7.67
C ILE A 152 5.95 5.64 6.89
N ARG A 153 5.43 4.45 6.48
CA ARG A 153 6.08 3.74 5.42
C ARG A 153 5.36 2.56 4.79
N TYR A 154 5.59 2.37 3.51
CA TYR A 154 4.93 1.37 2.68
C TYR A 154 5.77 0.83 1.53
N LEU A 155 5.60 -0.46 1.13
CA LEU A 155 6.00 -0.99 -0.19
C LEU A 155 5.40 -2.35 -0.58
N GLU A 156 4.82 -2.44 -1.78
CA GLU A 156 4.65 -3.68 -2.54
C GLU A 156 5.54 -3.70 -3.79
N ARG A 157 5.77 -4.89 -4.37
CA ARG A 157 6.52 -5.06 -5.62
C ARG A 157 5.90 -4.20 -6.70
N ASN A 158 6.63 -3.23 -7.21
CA ASN A 158 6.31 -2.32 -8.32
C ASN A 158 5.57 -1.02 -7.95
N ASP A 159 5.49 -0.62 -6.68
CA ASP A 159 4.93 0.69 -6.36
C ASP A 159 6.03 1.75 -6.23
N SER A 160 5.89 2.86 -6.97
CA SER A 160 6.79 4.01 -6.96
C SER A 160 6.72 4.82 -5.66
N SER A 161 5.80 4.46 -4.74
CA SER A 161 5.49 5.23 -3.53
C SER A 161 6.22 4.77 -2.27
N GLY A 162 6.92 3.65 -2.33
CA GLY A 162 7.56 3.05 -1.15
C GLY A 162 8.91 3.64 -0.77
N ASP A 163 9.35 4.70 -1.38
CA ASP A 163 10.60 5.42 -1.16
C ASP A 163 10.44 6.66 -0.28
N ASP A 164 9.23 7.01 0.14
CA ASP A 164 8.95 8.18 0.96
C ASP A 164 9.05 7.90 2.47
N THR A 165 9.82 8.73 3.20
CA THR A 165 9.77 8.87 4.65
C THR A 165 9.01 10.14 4.97
N SER A 166 7.87 10.04 5.65
CA SER A 166 7.02 11.22 5.91
C SER A 166 6.55 11.27 7.36
N VAL A 167 6.40 12.50 7.88
CA VAL A 167 5.87 12.78 9.22
C VAL A 167 4.84 13.91 9.11
N ALA A 168 3.74 13.80 9.84
CA ALA A 168 2.71 14.84 9.92
C ALA A 168 2.25 15.08 11.35
N ILE A 169 1.81 16.33 11.62
CA ILE A 169 1.03 16.72 12.79
C ILE A 169 -0.29 17.25 12.28
N VAL A 170 -1.36 16.58 12.69
CA VAL A 170 -2.73 16.92 12.29
C VAL A 170 -3.56 17.16 13.54
N GLU A 171 -4.26 18.28 13.60
CA GLU A 171 -5.20 18.62 14.67
C GLU A 171 -6.60 18.65 14.10
N LYS A 172 -7.54 18.02 14.81
CA LYS A 172 -8.96 18.07 14.50
C LYS A 172 -9.70 18.76 15.65
N GLU A 173 -10.41 19.82 15.34
CA GLU A 173 -11.31 20.50 16.27
C GLU A 173 -12.73 20.43 15.71
N SER A 174 -13.61 19.69 16.40
CA SER A 174 -14.94 19.32 15.88
C SER A 174 -14.85 18.64 14.50
N ASN A 175 -15.31 19.28 13.43
CA ASN A 175 -15.21 18.79 12.06
C ASN A 175 -14.25 19.61 11.18
N ALA A 176 -13.47 20.52 11.76
CA ALA A 176 -12.39 21.23 11.08
C ALA A 176 -11.05 20.56 11.35
N VAL A 177 -10.16 20.58 10.36
CA VAL A 177 -8.83 19.99 10.46
C VAL A 177 -7.77 20.98 10.02
N GLN A 178 -6.69 21.01 10.81
CA GLN A 178 -5.47 21.74 10.50
C GLN A 178 -4.29 20.79 10.43
N ILE A 179 -3.50 20.90 9.37
CA ILE A 179 -2.19 20.24 9.25
C ILE A 179 -1.15 21.25 9.72
N HIS A 180 -0.55 21.02 10.90
CA HIS A 180 0.50 21.88 11.46
C HIS A 180 1.86 21.57 10.87
N PHE A 181 2.08 20.31 10.48
CA PHE A 181 3.31 19.85 9.86
C PHE A 181 3.03 18.71 8.89
N LEU A 182 3.65 18.77 7.73
CA LEU A 182 3.70 17.69 6.75
C LEU A 182 5.00 17.83 5.96
N ASP A 183 5.93 16.94 6.19
CA ASP A 183 7.21 16.91 5.47
C ASP A 183 7.54 15.47 5.08
N LYS A 184 8.25 15.30 3.96
CA LYS A 184 8.67 14.00 3.46
C LYS A 184 10.05 14.06 2.79
N VAL A 185 10.75 12.96 2.86
CA VAL A 185 11.99 12.72 2.14
C VAL A 185 11.78 11.51 1.23
N THR A 186 11.90 11.72 -0.06
CA THR A 186 11.85 10.66 -1.08
C THR A 186 13.25 10.11 -1.30
N CYS A 187 13.38 8.79 -1.24
CA CYS A 187 14.65 8.11 -1.53
C CYS A 187 14.99 8.17 -3.02
N ASP A 188 16.22 8.49 -3.37
CA ASP A 188 16.67 8.45 -4.77
C ASP A 188 16.96 7.00 -5.20
N THR A 189 16.06 6.47 -6.01
CA THR A 189 16.16 5.14 -6.60
C THR A 189 16.31 5.17 -8.13
N SER A 190 16.65 6.34 -8.69
CA SER A 190 16.76 6.57 -10.14
C SER A 190 17.73 5.60 -10.83
N ALA A 191 18.83 5.26 -10.17
CA ALA A 191 19.83 4.30 -10.67
C ALA A 191 19.28 2.87 -10.86
N TYR A 192 18.19 2.53 -10.16
CA TYR A 192 17.59 1.18 -10.19
C TYR A 192 16.36 1.09 -11.09
N GLN A 193 15.97 2.18 -11.76
CA GLN A 193 14.77 2.27 -12.61
C GLN A 193 13.48 1.79 -11.91
N GLY A 194 13.41 1.96 -10.61
CA GLY A 194 12.32 1.53 -9.75
C GLY A 194 12.78 1.49 -8.30
N ILE A 195 11.88 1.16 -7.37
CA ILE A 195 12.19 1.18 -5.94
C ILE A 195 13.14 0.03 -5.58
N HIS A 196 14.24 0.38 -4.94
CA HIS A 196 15.18 -0.58 -4.36
C HIS A 196 14.94 -0.70 -2.86
N PRO A 197 14.43 -1.85 -2.34
CA PRO A 197 13.96 -1.96 -0.95
C PRO A 197 15.03 -1.67 0.11
N VAL A 198 16.29 -2.01 -0.16
CA VAL A 198 17.40 -1.77 0.78
C VAL A 198 17.74 -0.28 0.84
N VAL A 199 17.90 0.39 -0.31
CA VAL A 199 18.17 1.82 -0.39
C VAL A 199 17.04 2.63 0.23
N ALA A 200 15.79 2.21 0.00
CA ALA A 200 14.64 2.81 0.68
C ALA A 200 14.69 2.60 2.20
N LEU A 201 15.05 1.41 2.68
CA LEU A 201 15.20 1.15 4.11
C LEU A 201 16.27 2.04 4.76
N GLU A 202 17.43 2.16 4.13
CA GLU A 202 18.52 3.02 4.59
C GLU A 202 18.06 4.48 4.68
N SER A 203 17.41 4.99 3.62
CA SER A 203 16.85 6.35 3.61
C SER A 203 15.83 6.56 4.73
N HIS A 204 15.01 5.54 5.08
CA HIS A 204 14.07 5.68 6.19
C HIS A 204 14.74 5.76 7.53
N GLN A 205 15.77 4.93 7.77
CA GLN A 205 16.54 4.93 9.02
C GLN A 205 17.29 6.25 9.20
N GLU A 206 17.83 6.81 8.12
CA GLU A 206 18.54 8.08 8.14
C GLU A 206 17.63 9.29 8.42
N ASN A 207 16.41 9.28 7.87
CA ASN A 207 15.59 10.49 7.83
C ASN A 207 14.50 10.56 8.90
N ILE A 208 14.00 9.43 9.43
CA ILE A 208 12.85 9.43 10.33
C ILE A 208 13.06 10.27 11.59
N ALA A 209 14.21 10.15 12.24
CA ALA A 209 14.48 10.87 13.47
C ALA A 209 14.58 12.39 13.24
N SER A 210 15.19 12.79 12.12
CA SER A 210 15.29 14.20 11.71
C SER A 210 13.92 14.81 11.42
N LEU A 211 13.05 14.08 10.71
CA LEU A 211 11.69 14.52 10.42
C LEU A 211 10.85 14.64 11.71
N VAL A 212 10.93 13.67 12.61
CA VAL A 212 10.26 13.76 13.92
C VAL A 212 10.78 14.96 14.72
N HIS A 213 12.10 15.18 14.75
CA HIS A 213 12.68 16.34 15.44
C HIS A 213 12.14 17.68 14.89
N LYS A 214 12.06 17.84 13.58
CA LYS A 214 11.45 19.01 12.94
C LYS A 214 9.98 19.14 13.32
N ALA A 215 9.23 18.04 13.27
CA ALA A 215 7.79 18.02 13.55
C ALA A 215 7.47 18.52 14.96
N LEU A 216 8.28 18.16 15.97
CA LEU A 216 8.04 18.55 17.36
C LEU A 216 7.95 20.06 17.57
N ALA A 217 8.69 20.86 16.80
CA ALA A 217 8.63 22.32 16.85
C ALA A 217 7.29 22.89 16.32
N HIS A 218 6.51 22.07 15.61
CA HIS A 218 5.21 22.45 15.03
C HIS A 218 4.01 21.91 15.83
N LEU A 219 4.23 21.27 16.96
CA LEU A 219 3.14 20.93 17.86
C LEU A 219 2.41 22.20 18.31
N PRO A 220 1.08 22.17 18.42
CA PRO A 220 0.32 23.31 18.95
C PRO A 220 0.83 23.75 20.32
N VAL A 221 0.83 25.05 20.54
CA VAL A 221 1.15 25.62 21.86
C VAL A 221 0.04 25.27 22.83
N ALA A 222 0.37 24.93 24.07
CA ALA A 222 -0.61 24.68 25.10
C ALA A 222 -1.40 25.96 25.43
N LYS A 223 -2.73 25.92 25.29
CA LYS A 223 -3.62 27.07 25.52
C LYS A 223 -4.07 27.18 26.99
N HIS A 224 -4.02 26.07 27.74
CA HIS A 224 -4.55 25.98 29.10
C HIS A 224 -3.62 25.15 30.00
N GLU A 225 -3.48 25.50 31.27
CA GLU A 225 -2.65 24.81 32.26
C GLU A 225 -3.00 23.33 32.48
N LYS A 226 -4.25 22.95 32.19
CA LYS A 226 -4.73 21.55 32.30
C LYS A 226 -4.32 20.65 31.13
N GLN A 227 -3.79 21.21 30.04
CA GLN A 227 -3.35 20.42 28.91
C GLN A 227 -2.03 19.70 29.23
N GLN A 228 -1.94 18.44 28.87
CA GLN A 228 -0.67 17.74 28.97
C GLN A 228 0.34 18.31 27.97
N THR A 229 1.52 18.61 28.45
CA THR A 229 2.55 19.31 27.66
C THR A 229 3.82 18.49 27.56
N ILE A 230 4.57 18.79 26.50
CA ILE A 230 5.95 18.33 26.34
C ILE A 230 6.84 19.56 26.18
N ASN A 231 8.06 19.44 26.71
CA ASN A 231 9.09 20.47 26.54
C ASN A 231 9.94 20.10 25.32
N VAL A 232 9.94 20.97 24.32
CA VAL A 232 10.76 20.81 23.12
C VAL A 232 12.00 21.67 23.29
N SER A 233 13.18 21.05 23.27
CA SER A 233 14.46 21.71 23.62
C SER A 233 14.80 22.95 22.78
N SER A 234 14.21 23.08 21.58
CA SER A 234 14.42 24.18 20.66
C SER A 234 13.45 25.35 20.87
N ASP A 235 12.49 25.23 21.79
CA ASP A 235 11.45 26.21 22.00
C ASP A 235 11.33 26.58 23.48
N SER A 236 11.06 27.86 23.75
CA SER A 236 10.74 28.35 25.09
C SER A 236 9.28 28.11 25.49
N GLN A 237 8.42 27.71 24.55
CA GLN A 237 7.00 27.49 24.78
C GLN A 237 6.70 26.02 25.08
N LEU A 238 5.76 25.79 26.00
CA LEU A 238 5.23 24.46 26.25
C LEU A 238 4.32 24.04 25.10
N ARG A 239 4.62 22.91 24.48
CA ARG A 239 3.85 22.33 23.39
C ARG A 239 2.83 21.32 23.92
N ARG A 240 1.67 21.29 23.31
CA ARG A 240 0.62 20.31 23.63
C ARG A 240 1.10 18.91 23.27
N LYS A 241 0.94 17.96 24.19
CA LYS A 241 1.24 16.54 23.94
C LYS A 241 0.19 15.97 22.98
N PRO A 242 0.58 15.13 22.00
CA PRO A 242 -0.39 14.43 21.16
C PRO A 242 -1.34 13.56 21.97
N ASP A 243 -2.59 13.39 21.53
CA ASP A 243 -3.56 12.51 22.18
C ASP A 243 -3.31 11.04 21.84
N PHE A 244 -2.71 10.76 20.70
CA PHE A 244 -2.26 9.42 20.27
C PHE A 244 -1.18 9.53 19.20
N VAL A 245 -0.52 8.40 18.94
CA VAL A 245 0.43 8.24 17.83
C VAL A 245 -0.11 7.16 16.89
N CYS A 246 0.03 7.37 15.59
CA CYS A 246 -0.26 6.33 14.64
C CYS A 246 0.85 6.14 13.60
N SER A 247 0.89 4.99 12.96
CA SER A 247 1.78 4.73 11.84
C SER A 247 1.22 3.66 10.92
N THR A 248 1.72 3.63 9.68
CA THR A 248 1.35 2.57 8.73
C THR A 248 1.80 1.22 9.26
N ARG A 249 0.85 0.30 9.44
CA ARG A 249 1.11 -1.07 9.85
C ARG A 249 1.21 -2.03 8.67
N GLY A 250 0.62 -1.69 7.54
CA GLY A 250 0.57 -2.47 6.32
C GLY A 250 -0.59 -2.09 5.39
N PRO A 251 -0.70 -2.78 4.25
CA PRO A 251 0.23 -3.78 3.70
C PRO A 251 1.56 -3.18 3.21
N GLY A 252 2.63 -3.99 3.04
CA GLY A 252 3.91 -3.52 2.51
C GLY A 252 5.14 -4.33 2.93
N PHE A 253 6.33 -3.91 2.50
CA PHE A 253 7.57 -4.56 2.90
C PHE A 253 7.82 -4.37 4.40
N ARG A 254 7.92 -5.50 5.11
CA ARG A 254 8.07 -5.49 6.57
C ARG A 254 9.29 -4.70 7.03
N SER A 255 10.44 -4.87 6.37
CA SER A 255 11.67 -4.15 6.70
C SER A 255 11.46 -2.63 6.72
N ASN A 256 10.79 -2.12 5.73
CA ASN A 256 10.52 -0.70 5.56
C ASN A 256 9.43 -0.21 6.55
N LEU A 257 8.38 -0.99 6.71
CA LEU A 257 7.30 -0.70 7.66
C LEU A 257 7.78 -0.65 9.12
N PHE A 258 8.77 -1.49 9.50
CA PHE A 258 9.27 -1.52 10.88
C PHE A 258 9.84 -0.17 11.32
N VAL A 259 10.50 0.57 10.43
CA VAL A 259 11.11 1.86 10.80
C VAL A 259 10.04 2.82 11.33
N GLY A 260 8.95 3.00 10.60
CA GLY A 260 7.84 3.85 11.02
C GLY A 260 7.04 3.27 12.19
N LEU A 261 6.73 1.97 12.12
CA LEU A 261 5.91 1.28 13.12
C LEU A 261 6.58 1.28 14.50
N ASP A 262 7.86 0.92 14.58
CA ASP A 262 8.56 0.83 15.86
C ASP A 262 8.92 2.22 16.41
N THR A 263 9.20 3.19 15.53
CA THR A 263 9.33 4.61 15.94
C THR A 263 8.01 5.11 16.53
N GLY A 264 6.87 4.86 15.87
CA GLY A 264 5.55 5.26 16.39
C GLY A 264 5.21 4.64 17.73
N LYS A 265 5.45 3.33 17.90
CA LYS A 265 5.29 2.65 19.20
C LYS A 265 6.20 3.22 20.30
N ALA A 266 7.48 3.48 19.97
CA ALA A 266 8.41 4.05 20.92
C ALA A 266 7.96 5.45 21.38
N LEU A 267 7.49 6.29 20.46
CA LEU A 267 6.92 7.61 20.80
C LEU A 267 5.63 7.49 21.62
N SER A 268 4.75 6.56 21.28
CA SER A 268 3.53 6.27 22.05
C SER A 268 3.85 5.93 23.51
N VAL A 269 4.82 5.04 23.74
CA VAL A 269 5.28 4.67 25.09
C VAL A 269 5.97 5.85 25.79
N ALA A 270 6.85 6.58 25.10
CA ALA A 270 7.58 7.70 25.68
C ALA A 270 6.63 8.83 26.14
N TRP A 271 5.54 9.03 25.42
CA TRP A 271 4.53 10.05 25.75
C TRP A 271 3.35 9.50 26.53
N GLN A 272 3.30 8.20 26.81
CA GLN A 272 2.17 7.58 27.52
C GLN A 272 0.83 7.92 26.85
N VAL A 273 0.74 7.65 25.55
CA VAL A 273 -0.45 7.86 24.71
C VAL A 273 -0.77 6.60 23.91
N PRO A 274 -2.02 6.36 23.53
CA PRO A 274 -2.40 5.22 22.72
C PRO A 274 -1.70 5.19 21.36
N PHE A 275 -1.61 3.97 20.79
CA PHE A 275 -1.07 3.73 19.46
C PHE A 275 -2.15 3.19 18.51
N VAL A 276 -2.12 3.62 17.24
CA VAL A 276 -3.01 3.14 16.17
C VAL A 276 -2.19 2.72 14.95
N GLY A 277 -2.20 1.44 14.63
CA GLY A 277 -1.55 0.91 13.41
C GLY A 277 -2.52 0.94 12.22
N VAL A 278 -2.27 1.81 11.26
CA VAL A 278 -3.18 2.15 10.17
C VAL A 278 -2.98 1.26 8.94
N HIS A 279 -4.08 0.90 8.30
CA HIS A 279 -4.07 0.26 7.00
C HIS A 279 -3.85 1.30 5.89
N HIS A 280 -2.79 1.13 5.08
CA HIS A 280 -2.36 2.10 4.09
C HIS A 280 -3.44 2.41 3.04
N MET A 281 -4.05 1.36 2.47
CA MET A 281 -5.09 1.54 1.44
C MET A 281 -6.35 2.21 2.00
N GLN A 282 -6.72 1.91 3.26
CA GLN A 282 -7.80 2.61 3.96
C GLN A 282 -7.51 4.11 4.05
N ALA A 283 -6.27 4.50 4.31
CA ALA A 283 -5.90 5.90 4.38
C ALA A 283 -6.13 6.62 3.04
N HIS A 284 -5.79 6.00 1.91
CA HIS A 284 -6.12 6.55 0.60
C HIS A 284 -7.63 6.72 0.37
N LEU A 285 -8.44 5.72 0.79
CA LEU A 285 -9.90 5.81 0.65
C LEU A 285 -10.51 6.95 1.49
N LEU A 286 -9.94 7.21 2.67
CA LEU A 286 -10.45 8.21 3.60
C LEU A 286 -9.87 9.62 3.37
N THR A 287 -8.85 9.79 2.53
CA THR A 287 -8.21 11.09 2.24
C THR A 287 -9.20 12.19 1.79
N PRO A 288 -10.22 11.94 0.95
CA PRO A 288 -11.20 12.99 0.60
C PRO A 288 -11.98 13.53 1.81
N ARG A 289 -12.17 12.70 2.83
CA ARG A 289 -12.84 13.09 4.08
C ARG A 289 -11.94 14.06 4.87
N LEU A 290 -10.61 13.83 4.89
CA LEU A 290 -9.64 14.81 5.39
C LEU A 290 -9.79 16.14 4.66
N VAL A 291 -9.79 16.13 3.32
CA VAL A 291 -9.90 17.34 2.48
C VAL A 291 -11.17 18.12 2.79
N SER A 292 -12.30 17.41 2.99
CA SER A 292 -13.57 18.06 3.34
C SER A 292 -13.50 18.81 4.66
N CYS A 293 -12.75 18.31 5.63
CA CYS A 293 -12.55 18.94 6.94
C CYS A 293 -11.53 20.09 6.89
N MET A 294 -10.50 19.99 6.06
CA MET A 294 -9.52 21.06 5.87
C MET A 294 -10.14 22.34 5.25
N ASN A 295 -11.10 22.18 4.36
CA ASN A 295 -11.76 23.30 3.69
C ASN A 295 -12.64 24.13 4.64
N ARG A 296 -13.08 23.54 5.76
CA ARG A 296 -13.89 24.24 6.77
C ARG A 296 -13.10 25.22 7.61
N GLY A 297 -11.81 24.98 7.81
CA GLY A 297 -10.92 25.89 8.54
C GLY A 297 -10.48 27.13 7.76
N LYS A 298 -10.75 27.20 6.44
CA LYS A 298 -10.30 28.28 5.55
C LYS A 298 -11.35 29.35 5.25
N GLY A 299 -12.58 29.20 5.71
CA GLY A 299 -13.64 30.19 5.54
C GLY A 299 -13.41 31.39 6.46
N GLN A 300 -12.55 32.32 6.05
CA GLN A 300 -12.36 33.62 6.65
C GLN A 300 -13.48 34.57 6.19
N ASP A 301 -14.73 34.29 6.56
CA ASP A 301 -15.75 35.36 6.58
C ASP A 301 -16.19 35.60 8.01
N ASN A 302 -16.05 36.85 8.44
CA ASN A 302 -16.18 37.38 9.80
C ASN A 302 -17.61 37.32 10.39
N SER A 303 -18.48 36.45 9.94
CA SER A 303 -19.78 36.21 10.55
C SER A 303 -19.75 34.94 11.40
N GLN A 304 -19.86 35.09 12.71
CA GLN A 304 -19.87 33.99 13.69
C GLN A 304 -20.94 32.93 13.39
N ASP A 305 -22.07 33.34 12.79
CA ASP A 305 -23.17 32.42 12.44
C ASP A 305 -22.86 31.49 11.28
N VAL A 306 -22.03 31.93 10.30
CA VAL A 306 -21.61 31.09 9.16
C VAL A 306 -20.55 30.06 9.60
N ALA A 307 -19.66 30.46 10.52
CA ALA A 307 -18.65 29.54 11.07
C ALA A 307 -19.28 28.42 11.90
N ALA A 308 -20.29 28.73 12.72
CA ALA A 308 -20.99 27.73 13.52
C ALA A 308 -21.79 26.73 12.66
N SER A 309 -22.43 27.20 11.58
CA SER A 309 -23.17 26.32 10.66
C SER A 309 -22.26 25.43 9.81
N GLN A 310 -21.07 25.89 9.45
CA GLN A 310 -20.07 25.07 8.71
C GLN A 310 -19.43 23.96 9.57
N GLN A 311 -19.26 24.18 10.88
CA GLN A 311 -18.73 23.17 11.80
C GLN A 311 -19.70 22.00 12.04
N GLN A 312 -20.99 22.18 11.81
CA GLN A 312 -22.02 21.14 12.00
C GLN A 312 -22.26 20.27 10.75
N GLN A 313 -21.72 20.64 9.59
CA GLN A 313 -21.92 19.83 8.39
C GLN A 313 -21.24 18.45 8.51
N PRO A 314 -21.84 17.37 7.96
CA PRO A 314 -21.26 16.03 8.00
C PRO A 314 -19.95 15.98 7.22
N ILE A 315 -19.03 15.09 7.64
CA ILE A 315 -17.76 14.83 6.93
C ILE A 315 -18.07 14.14 5.61
N THR A 316 -17.59 14.68 4.50
CA THR A 316 -17.85 14.15 3.16
C THR A 316 -16.60 13.57 2.51
N PRO A 317 -16.72 12.49 1.71
CA PRO A 317 -17.94 11.73 1.41
C PRO A 317 -18.53 11.01 2.63
N GLU A 318 -19.86 11.00 2.73
CA GLU A 318 -20.57 10.16 3.69
C GLU A 318 -20.57 8.70 3.21
N PHE A 319 -20.61 7.77 4.16
CA PHE A 319 -20.79 6.35 3.84
C PHE A 319 -22.25 6.04 3.44
N PRO A 320 -22.52 5.14 2.47
CA PRO A 320 -21.53 4.47 1.64
C PRO A 320 -21.03 5.34 0.48
N PHE A 321 -19.77 5.16 0.10
CA PHE A 321 -19.22 5.76 -1.11
C PHE A 321 -18.37 4.75 -1.90
N LEU A 322 -18.17 5.02 -3.18
CA LEU A 322 -17.35 4.21 -4.07
C LEU A 322 -16.00 4.90 -4.28
N SER A 323 -14.92 4.15 -4.33
CA SER A 323 -13.58 4.67 -4.58
C SER A 323 -12.86 3.89 -5.65
N ILE A 324 -12.24 4.59 -6.60
CA ILE A 324 -11.23 4.04 -7.50
C ILE A 324 -9.87 4.38 -6.91
N LEU A 325 -9.15 3.39 -6.45
CA LEU A 325 -7.78 3.54 -5.98
C LEU A 325 -6.82 3.16 -7.10
N ILE A 326 -6.01 4.12 -7.55
CA ILE A 326 -5.12 3.96 -8.70
C ILE A 326 -3.74 4.46 -8.36
N SER A 327 -2.81 3.54 -8.15
CA SER A 327 -1.40 3.84 -7.87
C SER A 327 -0.48 3.07 -8.84
N GLY A 328 0.82 3.19 -8.64
CA GLY A 328 1.82 2.36 -9.33
C GLY A 328 1.68 0.88 -9.00
N GLY A 329 1.20 0.53 -7.78
CA GLY A 329 1.07 -0.86 -7.31
C GLY A 329 -0.34 -1.42 -7.32
N HIS A 330 -1.36 -0.57 -7.28
CA HIS A 330 -2.74 -0.99 -7.11
C HIS A 330 -3.70 -0.31 -8.10
N THR A 331 -4.66 -1.08 -8.58
CA THR A 331 -5.84 -0.54 -9.26
C THR A 331 -7.04 -1.36 -8.80
N MET A 332 -7.91 -0.73 -8.02
CA MET A 332 -9.09 -1.38 -7.47
C MET A 332 -10.28 -0.44 -7.34
N LEU A 333 -11.47 -1.01 -7.40
CA LEU A 333 -12.74 -0.34 -7.12
C LEU A 333 -13.24 -0.86 -5.79
N VAL A 334 -13.43 0.03 -4.83
CA VAL A 334 -13.78 -0.31 -3.46
C VAL A 334 -15.04 0.42 -3.05
N LYS A 335 -16.02 -0.30 -2.52
CA LYS A 335 -17.18 0.27 -1.84
C LYS A 335 -16.89 0.33 -0.34
N SER A 336 -16.92 1.53 0.21
CA SER A 336 -16.76 1.76 1.65
C SER A 336 -18.13 1.97 2.28
N SER A 337 -18.56 1.02 3.13
CA SER A 337 -19.84 1.10 3.87
C SER A 337 -19.66 1.70 5.27
N SER A 338 -18.45 1.64 5.81
CA SER A 338 -18.01 2.27 7.06
C SER A 338 -16.50 2.48 7.04
N ILE A 339 -15.94 2.98 8.12
CA ILE A 339 -14.48 3.14 8.25
C ILE A 339 -13.72 1.80 8.25
N THR A 340 -14.36 0.69 8.54
CA THR A 340 -13.75 -0.64 8.64
C THR A 340 -14.36 -1.67 7.68
N ASP A 341 -15.47 -1.35 7.02
CA ASP A 341 -16.12 -2.23 6.05
C ASP A 341 -15.92 -1.69 4.63
N HIS A 342 -14.97 -2.30 3.93
CA HIS A 342 -14.58 -1.98 2.57
C HIS A 342 -14.70 -3.22 1.69
N GLU A 343 -15.57 -3.19 0.69
CA GLU A 343 -15.79 -4.27 -0.26
C GLU A 343 -14.99 -4.02 -1.54
N ILE A 344 -14.08 -4.92 -1.89
CA ILE A 344 -13.32 -4.86 -3.14
C ILE A 344 -14.21 -5.39 -4.28
N MET A 345 -14.85 -4.48 -4.99
CA MET A 345 -15.75 -4.82 -6.10
C MET A 345 -15.01 -5.24 -7.37
N ALA A 346 -13.86 -4.62 -7.64
CA ALA A 346 -12.98 -4.98 -8.75
C ALA A 346 -11.53 -4.72 -8.38
N SER A 347 -10.62 -5.54 -8.90
CA SER A 347 -9.18 -5.34 -8.77
C SER A 347 -8.47 -5.75 -10.05
N THR A 348 -7.24 -5.28 -10.25
CA THR A 348 -6.43 -5.70 -11.39
C THR A 348 -5.92 -7.12 -11.20
N VAL A 349 -5.99 -7.93 -12.26
CA VAL A 349 -5.53 -9.33 -12.26
C VAL A 349 -4.10 -9.47 -12.76
N ASP A 350 -3.52 -8.41 -13.32
CA ASP A 350 -2.19 -8.46 -13.90
C ASP A 350 -1.30 -7.31 -13.40
N ARG A 351 -1.42 -6.13 -13.95
CA ARG A 351 -0.57 -4.97 -13.66
C ARG A 351 -1.42 -3.79 -13.22
N ALA A 352 -0.93 -3.01 -12.27
CA ALA A 352 -1.55 -1.75 -11.91
C ALA A 352 -1.49 -0.74 -13.05
N LEU A 353 -2.50 0.12 -13.16
CA LEU A 353 -2.59 1.10 -14.25
C LEU A 353 -1.43 2.09 -14.23
N GLY A 354 -1.00 2.58 -13.05
CA GLY A 354 0.14 3.50 -12.95
C GLY A 354 1.42 2.89 -13.52
N GLU A 355 1.75 1.64 -13.14
CA GLU A 355 2.89 0.92 -13.71
C GLU A 355 2.75 0.70 -15.23
N ALA A 356 1.54 0.41 -15.71
CA ALA A 356 1.31 0.21 -17.13
C ALA A 356 1.53 1.49 -17.94
N LEU A 357 1.08 2.65 -17.42
CA LEU A 357 1.30 3.95 -18.04
C LEU A 357 2.78 4.37 -17.99
N ASP A 358 3.48 4.13 -16.88
CA ASP A 358 4.92 4.43 -16.79
C ASP A 358 5.75 3.60 -17.78
N LYS A 359 5.39 2.33 -17.99
CA LYS A 359 6.04 1.50 -19.02
C LYS A 359 5.70 1.97 -20.43
N ALA A 360 4.43 2.32 -20.67
CA ALA A 360 4.03 2.88 -21.97
C ALA A 360 4.78 4.18 -22.27
N ALA A 361 4.94 5.05 -21.29
CA ALA A 361 5.68 6.29 -21.43
C ALA A 361 7.14 6.05 -21.89
N ARG A 362 7.82 5.05 -21.31
CA ARG A 362 9.21 4.71 -21.69
C ARG A 362 9.34 4.24 -23.14
N GLU A 363 8.32 3.61 -23.70
CA GLU A 363 8.31 3.16 -25.08
C GLU A 363 7.87 4.28 -26.06
N ILE A 364 6.88 5.07 -25.66
CA ILE A 364 6.25 6.08 -26.52
C ILE A 364 7.08 7.37 -26.57
N ILE A 365 7.51 7.87 -25.42
CA ILE A 365 8.17 9.18 -25.32
C ILE A 365 9.61 9.08 -25.83
N PRO A 366 10.05 10.02 -26.68
CA PRO A 366 11.43 10.06 -27.14
C PRO A 366 12.44 10.11 -25.98
N PRO A 367 13.58 9.38 -26.07
CA PRO A 367 14.56 9.26 -24.97
C PRO A 367 15.07 10.59 -24.42
N PHE A 368 15.24 11.59 -25.30
CA PHE A 368 15.74 12.92 -24.89
C PHE A 368 14.75 13.65 -23.96
N LEU A 369 13.42 13.42 -24.11
CA LEU A 369 12.42 13.97 -23.22
C LEU A 369 12.37 13.21 -21.89
N LEU A 370 12.55 11.89 -21.90
CA LEU A 370 12.61 11.08 -20.67
C LEU A 370 13.79 11.50 -19.78
N GLN A 371 14.93 11.86 -20.37
CA GLN A 371 16.13 12.31 -19.65
C GLN A 371 15.93 13.67 -18.94
N THR A 372 14.95 14.48 -19.35
CA THR A 372 14.63 15.74 -18.67
C THR A 372 13.85 15.54 -17.38
N SER A 373 13.24 14.38 -17.20
CA SER A 373 12.45 14.06 -15.99
C SER A 373 13.38 13.73 -14.83
N LYS A 374 13.16 14.37 -13.69
CA LYS A 374 13.83 14.06 -12.42
C LYS A 374 13.20 12.87 -11.69
N SER A 375 12.11 12.30 -12.21
CA SER A 375 11.34 11.22 -11.61
C SER A 375 11.28 10.04 -12.54
N THR A 376 11.23 8.84 -11.99
CA THR A 376 10.95 7.60 -12.73
C THR A 376 9.45 7.34 -12.93
N MET A 377 8.60 8.19 -12.38
CA MET A 377 7.15 8.20 -12.57
C MET A 377 6.79 9.04 -13.78
N TYR A 378 6.64 8.38 -14.92
CA TYR A 378 6.45 9.05 -16.21
C TYR A 378 4.98 9.31 -16.57
N GLY A 379 4.02 8.91 -15.75
CA GLY A 379 2.58 9.08 -16.05
C GLY A 379 2.19 10.54 -16.30
N LYS A 380 2.73 11.48 -15.52
CA LYS A 380 2.52 12.93 -15.74
C LYS A 380 3.16 13.39 -17.04
N LEU A 381 4.41 12.97 -17.32
CA LEU A 381 5.09 13.31 -18.56
C LEU A 381 4.36 12.75 -19.80
N LEU A 382 3.75 11.56 -19.67
CA LEU A 382 2.93 10.97 -20.73
C LEU A 382 1.68 11.81 -21.00
N GLU A 383 1.02 12.33 -19.97
CA GLU A 383 -0.13 13.23 -20.10
C GLU A 383 0.26 14.55 -20.76
N GLU A 384 1.34 15.19 -20.31
CA GLU A 384 1.87 16.41 -20.90
C GLU A 384 2.31 16.22 -22.36
N PHE A 385 2.92 15.08 -22.68
CA PHE A 385 3.30 14.73 -24.05
C PHE A 385 2.08 14.49 -24.96
N ALA A 386 1.06 13.83 -24.45
CA ALA A 386 -0.16 13.54 -25.20
C ALA A 386 -1.04 14.78 -25.41
N PHE A 387 -1.07 15.67 -24.42
CA PHE A 387 -1.99 16.82 -24.36
C PHE A 387 -1.23 18.11 -24.04
N PRO A 388 -0.40 18.60 -24.95
CA PRO A 388 0.44 19.79 -24.72
C PRO A 388 -0.34 21.07 -24.45
N ASN A 389 -1.61 21.18 -24.90
CA ASN A 389 -2.50 22.29 -24.60
C ASN A 389 -3.46 21.99 -23.43
N GLY A 390 -3.19 20.92 -22.68
CA GLY A 390 -4.00 20.50 -21.53
C GLY A 390 -5.44 20.18 -21.92
N LYS A 391 -6.41 20.74 -21.17
CA LYS A 391 -7.84 20.46 -21.35
C LYS A 391 -8.38 20.78 -22.75
N ALA A 392 -7.78 21.70 -23.47
CA ALA A 392 -8.20 22.06 -24.83
C ALA A 392 -8.04 20.88 -25.81
N ASP A 393 -7.06 20.00 -25.58
CA ASP A 393 -6.80 18.85 -26.47
C ASP A 393 -7.81 17.68 -26.33
N TYR A 394 -8.64 17.71 -25.31
CA TYR A 394 -9.67 16.70 -25.05
C TYR A 394 -11.03 17.29 -24.62
N ALA A 395 -11.27 18.56 -24.95
CA ALA A 395 -12.53 19.25 -24.64
C ALA A 395 -13.74 18.63 -25.36
N ASP A 396 -13.49 18.02 -26.50
CA ASP A 396 -14.48 17.33 -27.35
C ASP A 396 -14.69 15.87 -26.97
N TYR A 397 -14.02 15.36 -25.92
CA TYR A 397 -14.17 13.97 -25.50
C TYR A 397 -15.62 13.68 -25.09
N GLN A 398 -16.20 12.64 -25.68
CA GLN A 398 -17.52 12.11 -25.36
C GLN A 398 -17.43 10.63 -25.03
N ALA A 399 -18.04 10.25 -23.90
CA ALA A 399 -18.14 8.85 -23.51
C ALA A 399 -19.18 8.10 -24.34
N PRO A 400 -19.01 6.78 -24.54
CA PRO A 400 -20.02 5.92 -25.14
C PRO A 400 -21.33 5.97 -24.33
N LYS A 401 -22.45 6.18 -25.02
CA LYS A 401 -23.78 6.27 -24.40
C LYS A 401 -24.34 4.91 -23.98
N SER A 402 -23.87 3.85 -24.60
CA SER A 402 -24.34 2.48 -24.37
C SER A 402 -23.17 1.49 -24.33
N ARG A 403 -23.45 0.29 -23.83
CA ARG A 403 -22.49 -0.82 -23.89
C ARG A 403 -22.18 -1.24 -25.32
N HIS A 404 -23.10 -1.07 -26.25
CA HIS A 404 -22.86 -1.35 -27.66
C HIS A 404 -21.83 -0.38 -28.24
N ASP A 405 -21.95 0.91 -27.92
CA ASP A 405 -21.05 1.95 -28.43
C ASP A 405 -19.62 1.78 -27.95
N GLU A 406 -19.42 1.19 -26.74
CA GLU A 406 -18.09 0.85 -26.23
C GLU A 406 -17.33 -0.15 -27.12
N LEU A 407 -18.06 -0.98 -27.87
CA LEU A 407 -17.49 -2.05 -28.70
C LEU A 407 -17.17 -1.60 -30.12
N ILE A 408 -17.51 -0.37 -30.48
CA ILE A 408 -17.25 0.17 -31.83
C ILE A 408 -15.74 0.45 -31.96
N PRO A 409 -15.05 -0.21 -32.93
CA PRO A 409 -13.65 0.03 -33.15
C PRO A 409 -13.38 1.48 -33.56
N ARG A 410 -12.32 2.07 -33.05
CA ARG A 410 -11.87 3.40 -33.46
C ARG A 410 -10.86 3.29 -34.59
N GLU A 411 -11.12 4.00 -35.65
CA GLU A 411 -10.21 4.11 -36.78
C GLU A 411 -9.17 5.19 -36.53
N ASN A 412 -7.96 5.01 -37.06
CA ASN A 412 -6.88 6.00 -37.07
C ASN A 412 -6.05 5.88 -38.35
N PRO A 413 -5.34 6.94 -38.75
CA PRO A 413 -4.58 6.98 -39.99
C PRO A 413 -3.44 5.95 -40.07
N TRP A 414 -3.00 5.40 -38.92
CA TRP A 414 -1.84 4.50 -38.86
C TRP A 414 -2.22 3.01 -38.87
N GLY A 415 -3.52 2.66 -38.84
CA GLY A 415 -4.04 1.29 -38.98
C GLY A 415 -3.78 0.37 -37.76
N TRP A 416 -3.38 0.88 -36.62
CA TRP A 416 -3.28 0.12 -35.38
C TRP A 416 -4.53 0.32 -34.50
N SER A 417 -4.76 -0.59 -33.57
CA SER A 417 -5.85 -0.46 -32.60
C SER A 417 -5.44 -1.03 -31.25
N PHE A 418 -5.98 -0.43 -30.19
CA PHE A 418 -5.95 -0.97 -28.84
C PHE A 418 -7.27 -1.70 -28.60
N THR A 419 -7.19 -2.94 -28.10
CA THR A 419 -8.38 -3.74 -27.80
C THR A 419 -8.59 -3.73 -26.29
N GLU A 420 -9.77 -3.27 -25.86
CA GLU A 420 -10.15 -3.27 -24.46
C GLU A 420 -10.22 -4.71 -23.92
N PRO A 421 -9.60 -5.01 -22.76
CA PRO A 421 -9.71 -6.32 -22.13
C PRO A 421 -11.16 -6.61 -21.74
N TRP A 422 -11.59 -7.86 -21.96
CA TRP A 422 -12.95 -8.30 -21.63
C TRP A 422 -14.07 -7.42 -22.17
N ALA A 423 -13.89 -6.84 -23.34
CA ALA A 423 -14.85 -5.96 -23.98
C ALA A 423 -16.28 -6.54 -24.01
N HIS A 424 -16.43 -7.86 -24.22
CA HIS A 424 -17.71 -8.56 -24.24
C HIS A 424 -18.15 -9.15 -22.88
N SER A 425 -17.36 -8.96 -21.82
CA SER A 425 -17.64 -9.50 -20.48
C SER A 425 -18.18 -8.42 -19.54
N ARG A 426 -19.01 -8.82 -18.60
CA ARG A 426 -19.48 -7.98 -17.48
C ARG A 426 -18.70 -8.25 -16.17
N GLN A 427 -17.57 -8.96 -16.22
CA GLN A 427 -16.74 -9.20 -15.05
C GLN A 427 -16.20 -7.90 -14.48
N LEU A 428 -16.28 -7.74 -13.16
CA LEU A 428 -15.72 -6.61 -12.43
C LEU A 428 -14.24 -6.89 -12.12
N GLN A 429 -13.40 -6.78 -13.14
CA GLN A 429 -11.96 -6.98 -13.06
C GLN A 429 -11.25 -5.97 -13.97
N TYR A 430 -10.02 -5.64 -13.64
CA TYR A 430 -9.15 -4.81 -14.47
C TYR A 430 -7.97 -5.61 -15.02
N SER A 431 -7.51 -5.22 -16.21
CA SER A 431 -6.26 -5.71 -16.82
C SER A 431 -5.64 -4.57 -17.62
N PHE A 432 -4.33 -4.36 -17.50
CA PHE A 432 -3.62 -3.29 -18.20
C PHE A 432 -2.37 -3.77 -18.93
N CYS A 433 -2.08 -5.08 -18.92
CA CYS A 433 -0.97 -5.66 -19.69
C CYS A 433 -1.15 -5.51 -21.21
N PHE A 434 -2.39 -5.31 -21.69
CA PHE A 434 -2.67 -5.10 -23.12
C PHE A 434 -1.95 -3.87 -23.69
N ILE A 435 -1.70 -2.83 -22.88
CA ILE A 435 -1.02 -1.60 -23.32
C ILE A 435 0.38 -1.95 -23.83
N GLY A 436 1.21 -2.56 -22.98
CA GLY A 436 2.57 -2.93 -23.36
C GLY A 436 2.62 -3.94 -24.50
N SER A 437 1.74 -4.95 -24.51
CA SER A 437 1.71 -5.93 -25.61
C SER A 437 1.31 -5.31 -26.95
N THR A 438 0.37 -4.36 -26.94
CA THR A 438 -0.05 -3.64 -28.14
C THR A 438 1.08 -2.74 -28.65
N LEU A 439 1.71 -1.96 -27.76
CA LEU A 439 2.85 -1.11 -28.12
C LEU A 439 4.00 -1.94 -28.69
N ALA A 440 4.42 -3.00 -28.01
CA ALA A 440 5.48 -3.88 -28.51
C ALA A 440 5.16 -4.42 -29.90
N ARG A 441 3.92 -4.81 -30.19
CA ARG A 441 3.49 -5.28 -31.51
C ARG A 441 3.58 -4.17 -32.56
N ILE A 442 3.15 -2.95 -32.24
CA ILE A 442 3.21 -1.79 -33.16
C ILE A 442 4.65 -1.42 -33.47
N PHE A 443 5.50 -1.27 -32.43
CA PHE A 443 6.91 -0.91 -32.60
C PHE A 443 7.66 -1.97 -33.41
N SER A 444 7.49 -3.26 -33.10
CA SER A 444 8.09 -4.35 -33.86
C SER A 444 7.62 -4.41 -35.31
N ALA A 445 6.36 -4.11 -35.60
CA ALA A 445 5.83 -4.06 -36.97
C ALA A 445 6.43 -2.92 -37.77
N ARG A 446 6.60 -1.72 -37.18
CA ARG A 446 7.27 -0.57 -37.81
C ARG A 446 8.74 -0.85 -38.07
N GLU A 447 9.44 -1.42 -37.09
CA GLU A 447 10.84 -1.81 -37.24
C GLU A 447 11.05 -2.83 -38.39
N ALA A 448 10.22 -3.87 -38.42
CA ALA A 448 10.26 -4.88 -39.49
C ALA A 448 9.97 -4.29 -40.89
N ALA A 449 9.15 -3.23 -40.97
CA ALA A 449 8.87 -2.50 -42.18
C ALA A 449 9.93 -1.44 -42.52
N GLY A 450 10.97 -1.26 -41.71
CA GLY A 450 11.96 -0.19 -41.86
C GLY A 450 11.39 1.22 -41.67
N GLN A 451 10.27 1.35 -40.99
CA GLN A 451 9.56 2.62 -40.77
C GLN A 451 9.86 3.18 -39.38
N THR A 452 10.08 4.49 -39.31
CA THR A 452 10.18 5.21 -38.04
C THR A 452 8.80 5.71 -37.62
N ILE A 453 8.53 5.65 -36.31
CA ILE A 453 7.30 6.19 -35.74
C ILE A 453 7.44 7.71 -35.62
N SER A 454 6.55 8.44 -36.28
CA SER A 454 6.55 9.91 -36.27
C SER A 454 6.18 10.50 -34.90
N HIS A 455 6.45 11.78 -34.72
CA HIS A 455 6.07 12.49 -33.49
C HIS A 455 4.54 12.48 -33.28
N GLU A 456 3.78 12.71 -34.35
CA GLU A 456 2.31 12.71 -34.34
C GLU A 456 1.77 11.32 -34.02
N GLU A 457 2.37 10.26 -34.58
CA GLU A 457 1.99 8.88 -34.27
C GLU A 457 2.27 8.54 -32.81
N ARG A 458 3.38 9.01 -32.22
CA ARG A 458 3.69 8.84 -30.78
C ARG A 458 2.68 9.55 -29.88
N ILE A 459 2.27 10.79 -30.24
CA ILE A 459 1.20 11.50 -29.52
C ILE A 459 -0.12 10.72 -29.60
N ALA A 460 -0.46 10.21 -30.77
CA ALA A 460 -1.68 9.42 -30.95
C ALA A 460 -1.64 8.11 -30.13
N LEU A 461 -0.49 7.43 -30.09
CA LEU A 461 -0.28 6.23 -29.26
C LEU A 461 -0.44 6.55 -27.76
N ALA A 462 0.11 7.68 -27.29
CA ALA A 462 -0.03 8.13 -25.90
C ALA A 462 -1.51 8.42 -25.54
N ARG A 463 -2.21 9.13 -26.41
CA ARG A 463 -3.64 9.45 -26.26
C ARG A 463 -4.48 8.17 -26.19
N GLU A 464 -4.28 7.26 -27.13
CA GLU A 464 -5.08 6.04 -27.24
C GLU A 464 -4.78 5.04 -26.11
N ALA A 465 -3.53 4.92 -25.68
CA ALA A 465 -3.15 4.10 -24.52
C ALA A 465 -3.84 4.58 -23.24
N MET A 466 -3.84 5.90 -22.97
CA MET A 466 -4.56 6.47 -21.84
C MET A 466 -6.07 6.34 -22.00
N ARG A 467 -6.60 6.67 -23.16
CA ARG A 467 -8.04 6.63 -23.45
C ARG A 467 -8.61 5.23 -23.19
N THR A 468 -8.07 4.21 -23.86
CA THR A 468 -8.54 2.83 -23.71
C THR A 468 -8.45 2.35 -22.27
N SER A 469 -7.40 2.72 -21.55
CA SER A 469 -7.23 2.35 -20.15
C SER A 469 -8.26 3.01 -19.22
N PHE A 470 -8.50 4.30 -19.43
CA PHE A 470 -9.45 5.06 -18.62
C PHE A 470 -10.91 4.69 -18.95
N GLU A 471 -11.21 4.39 -20.21
CA GLU A 471 -12.53 3.88 -20.63
C GLU A 471 -12.77 2.48 -20.06
N HIS A 472 -11.76 1.60 -20.04
CA HIS A 472 -11.84 0.30 -19.37
C HIS A 472 -12.15 0.46 -17.87
N LEU A 473 -11.49 1.39 -17.20
CA LEU A 473 -11.75 1.70 -15.80
C LEU A 473 -13.17 2.23 -15.58
N ALA A 474 -13.59 3.19 -16.41
CA ALA A 474 -14.93 3.80 -16.35
C ALA A 474 -16.03 2.78 -16.63
N SER A 475 -15.87 1.92 -17.64
CA SER A 475 -16.81 0.86 -17.97
C SER A 475 -17.11 -0.06 -16.78
N ARG A 476 -16.07 -0.54 -16.08
CA ARG A 476 -16.23 -1.40 -14.89
C ARG A 476 -16.87 -0.63 -13.72
N THR A 477 -16.55 0.65 -13.57
CA THR A 477 -17.16 1.51 -12.55
C THR A 477 -18.65 1.68 -12.80
N ILE A 478 -19.07 1.92 -14.04
CA ILE A 478 -20.50 2.01 -14.42
C ILE A 478 -21.21 0.68 -14.13
N MET A 479 -20.62 -0.45 -14.52
CA MET A 479 -21.21 -1.77 -14.24
C MET A 479 -21.38 -2.02 -12.73
N ALA A 480 -20.45 -1.56 -11.91
CA ALA A 480 -20.57 -1.64 -10.46
C ALA A 480 -21.71 -0.76 -9.94
N LEU A 481 -21.81 0.49 -10.41
CA LEU A 481 -22.92 1.39 -10.06
C LEU A 481 -24.27 0.83 -10.48
N GLU A 482 -24.38 0.28 -11.71
CA GLU A 482 -25.59 -0.42 -12.18
C GLU A 482 -25.96 -1.61 -11.27
N SER A 483 -24.96 -2.34 -10.77
CA SER A 483 -25.19 -3.47 -9.86
C SER A 483 -25.68 -3.00 -8.49
N LEU A 484 -25.11 -1.91 -7.96
CA LEU A 484 -25.50 -1.34 -6.68
C LEU A 484 -26.91 -0.74 -6.73
N ALA A 485 -27.24 -0.01 -7.79
CA ALA A 485 -28.57 0.59 -7.98
C ALA A 485 -29.70 -0.46 -8.00
N LYS A 486 -29.42 -1.69 -8.48
CA LYS A 486 -30.39 -2.79 -8.46
C LYS A 486 -30.64 -3.40 -7.07
N GLN A 487 -29.76 -3.12 -6.09
CA GLN A 487 -29.86 -3.70 -4.74
C GLN A 487 -30.74 -2.88 -3.78
N GLY A 488 -31.20 -1.71 -4.19
CA GLY A 488 -32.08 -0.84 -3.43
C GLY A 488 -31.50 0.55 -3.14
N PRO A 489 -32.34 1.52 -2.81
CA PRO A 489 -31.93 2.92 -2.61
C PRO A 489 -30.98 3.12 -1.41
N GLU A 490 -31.02 2.25 -0.39
CA GLU A 490 -30.15 2.31 0.76
C GLU A 490 -28.67 1.96 0.42
N LYS A 491 -28.42 1.36 -0.74
CA LYS A 491 -27.09 1.05 -1.26
C LYS A 491 -26.64 2.00 -2.35
N GLU A 492 -27.43 3.02 -2.62
CA GLU A 492 -27.10 4.03 -3.60
C GLU A 492 -25.86 4.81 -3.19
N VAL A 493 -24.93 4.93 -4.12
CA VAL A 493 -23.67 5.65 -3.93
C VAL A 493 -23.82 7.06 -4.49
N LYS A 494 -23.63 8.05 -3.64
CA LYS A 494 -23.72 9.48 -4.01
C LYS A 494 -22.38 10.07 -4.45
N THR A 495 -21.26 9.39 -4.11
CA THR A 495 -19.92 9.92 -4.38
C THR A 495 -19.02 8.84 -4.91
N LEU A 496 -18.33 9.15 -6.01
CA LEU A 496 -17.19 8.41 -6.55
C LEU A 496 -15.91 9.17 -6.22
N VAL A 497 -15.07 8.54 -5.42
CA VAL A 497 -13.74 9.04 -5.07
C VAL A 497 -12.72 8.48 -6.05
N VAL A 498 -11.77 9.29 -6.50
CA VAL A 498 -10.58 8.84 -7.23
C VAL A 498 -9.35 9.18 -6.38
N SER A 499 -8.56 8.20 -6.00
CA SER A 499 -7.39 8.39 -5.13
C SER A 499 -6.18 7.59 -5.63
N GLY A 500 -4.99 7.92 -5.09
CA GLY A 500 -3.70 7.42 -5.55
C GLY A 500 -3.05 8.32 -6.60
N GLY A 501 -1.78 8.06 -6.94
CA GLY A 501 -0.98 8.95 -7.78
C GLY A 501 -1.56 9.25 -9.17
N VAL A 502 -2.25 8.29 -9.78
CA VAL A 502 -2.88 8.46 -11.11
C VAL A 502 -4.12 9.36 -11.05
N ALA A 503 -4.73 9.56 -9.87
CA ALA A 503 -5.88 10.44 -9.69
C ALA A 503 -5.57 11.93 -10.01
N ALA A 504 -4.29 12.30 -10.05
CA ALA A 504 -3.85 13.64 -10.47
C ALA A 504 -4.02 13.88 -11.99
N ASN A 505 -4.21 12.82 -12.80
CA ASN A 505 -4.39 12.93 -14.25
C ASN A 505 -5.74 13.59 -14.58
N GLN A 506 -5.70 14.73 -15.27
CA GLN A 506 -6.89 15.52 -15.56
C GLN A 506 -7.74 14.91 -16.68
N TYR A 507 -7.12 14.21 -17.62
CA TYR A 507 -7.83 13.51 -18.67
C TYR A 507 -8.66 12.35 -18.10
N LEU A 508 -8.11 11.60 -17.13
CA LEU A 508 -8.86 10.57 -16.40
C LEU A 508 -10.13 11.13 -15.75
N MET A 509 -10.02 12.28 -15.07
CA MET A 509 -11.17 12.91 -14.42
C MET A 509 -12.25 13.34 -15.42
N THR A 510 -11.82 13.82 -16.60
CA THR A 510 -12.73 14.17 -17.71
C THR A 510 -13.43 12.94 -18.26
N VAL A 511 -12.70 11.84 -18.48
CA VAL A 511 -13.26 10.57 -18.94
C VAL A 511 -14.31 10.06 -17.95
N LEU A 512 -13.97 9.96 -16.67
CA LEU A 512 -14.89 9.47 -15.63
C LEU A 512 -16.15 10.32 -15.54
N ARG A 513 -16.03 11.65 -15.57
CA ARG A 513 -17.20 12.54 -15.51
C ARG A 513 -18.11 12.34 -16.71
N SER A 514 -17.52 12.34 -17.93
CA SER A 514 -18.26 12.11 -19.17
C SER A 514 -19.01 10.77 -19.17
N TRP A 515 -18.38 9.70 -18.64
CA TRP A 515 -19.03 8.38 -18.53
C TRP A 515 -20.19 8.38 -17.54
N LEU A 516 -20.03 8.98 -16.37
CA LEU A 516 -21.10 9.10 -15.38
C LEU A 516 -22.29 9.84 -15.98
N ASP A 517 -22.05 10.96 -16.69
CA ASP A 517 -23.10 11.75 -17.31
C ASP A 517 -23.81 10.99 -18.45
N ALA A 518 -23.03 10.36 -19.33
CA ALA A 518 -23.57 9.63 -20.49
C ALA A 518 -24.38 8.39 -20.10
N ARG A 519 -24.11 7.79 -18.92
CA ARG A 519 -24.69 6.53 -18.46
C ARG A 519 -25.75 6.70 -17.36
N GLY A 520 -26.25 7.91 -17.15
CA GLY A 520 -27.35 8.19 -16.20
C GLY A 520 -26.93 8.32 -14.74
N PHE A 521 -25.63 8.40 -14.43
CA PHE A 521 -25.07 8.62 -13.10
C PHE A 521 -24.57 10.06 -12.89
N GLY A 522 -25.13 11.03 -13.61
CA GLY A 522 -24.76 12.44 -13.50
C GLY A 522 -24.92 13.02 -12.09
N HIS A 523 -25.80 12.45 -11.27
CA HIS A 523 -26.02 12.78 -9.86
C HIS A 523 -24.88 12.34 -8.94
N VAL A 524 -24.03 11.40 -9.35
CA VAL A 524 -22.90 10.93 -8.57
C VAL A 524 -21.78 11.97 -8.59
N GLY A 525 -21.45 12.51 -7.41
CA GLY A 525 -20.34 13.46 -7.24
C GLY A 525 -19.00 12.78 -7.50
N LEU A 526 -18.15 13.39 -8.33
CA LEU A 526 -16.79 12.90 -8.59
C LEU A 526 -15.79 13.75 -7.81
N VAL A 527 -15.02 13.13 -6.92
CA VAL A 527 -14.11 13.80 -6.00
C VAL A 527 -12.71 13.17 -6.07
N ALA A 528 -11.69 14.02 -6.19
CA ALA A 528 -10.29 13.63 -6.01
C ALA A 528 -9.62 14.54 -4.99
N PRO A 529 -8.73 14.04 -4.13
CA PRO A 529 -7.88 14.87 -3.28
C PRO A 529 -6.98 15.79 -4.13
N PRO A 530 -6.49 16.90 -3.58
CA PRO A 530 -5.49 17.71 -4.26
C PRO A 530 -4.21 16.88 -4.49
N PRO A 531 -3.43 17.16 -5.55
CA PRO A 531 -2.30 16.32 -5.97
C PRO A 531 -1.29 15.98 -4.86
N TYR A 532 -1.00 16.91 -3.95
CA TYR A 532 -0.06 16.69 -2.83
C TYR A 532 -0.58 15.71 -1.76
N LEU A 533 -1.89 15.40 -1.74
CA LEU A 533 -2.50 14.39 -0.88
C LEU A 533 -2.92 13.12 -1.64
N CYS A 534 -2.81 13.09 -2.98
CA CYS A 534 -3.10 11.90 -3.79
C CYS A 534 -2.00 10.84 -3.66
N THR A 535 -0.73 11.27 -3.57
CA THR A 535 0.42 10.39 -3.35
C THR A 535 0.57 10.08 -1.87
N ASP A 536 1.40 9.08 -1.55
CA ASP A 536 1.70 8.69 -0.18
C ASP A 536 2.19 9.86 0.66
N ASN A 537 1.55 10.07 1.80
CA ASN A 537 1.90 11.12 2.75
C ASN A 537 1.42 10.80 4.16
N ALA A 538 2.03 11.47 5.17
CA ALA A 538 1.72 11.25 6.57
C ALA A 538 0.33 11.76 6.97
N ALA A 539 -0.20 12.79 6.31
CA ALA A 539 -1.48 13.36 6.72
C ALA A 539 -2.65 12.40 6.44
N MET A 540 -2.61 11.62 5.35
CA MET A 540 -3.66 10.63 5.06
C MET A 540 -3.72 9.52 6.10
N ILE A 541 -2.55 9.07 6.58
CA ILE A 541 -2.47 8.05 7.62
C ILE A 541 -2.92 8.65 8.96
N ALA A 542 -2.51 9.89 9.25
CA ALA A 542 -2.95 10.63 10.43
C ALA A 542 -4.47 10.70 10.49
N TRP A 543 -5.10 11.03 9.37
CA TRP A 543 -6.54 11.09 9.27
C TRP A 543 -7.23 9.74 9.48
N ALA A 544 -6.77 8.68 8.79
CA ALA A 544 -7.32 7.34 8.99
C ALA A 544 -7.13 6.86 10.43
N GLY A 545 -5.96 7.12 11.03
CA GLY A 545 -5.69 6.87 12.44
C GLY A 545 -6.64 7.63 13.35
N MET A 546 -6.97 8.88 13.02
CA MET A 546 -7.91 9.72 13.78
C MET A 546 -9.34 9.15 13.73
N GLU A 547 -9.85 8.80 12.55
CA GLU A 547 -11.18 8.18 12.43
C GLU A 547 -11.24 6.82 13.17
N MET A 548 -10.18 6.01 13.10
CA MET A 548 -10.09 4.77 13.87
C MET A 548 -10.04 5.02 15.38
N PHE A 549 -9.27 6.02 15.81
CA PHE A 549 -9.17 6.42 17.22
C PHE A 549 -10.51 6.92 17.78
N GLU A 550 -11.21 7.79 17.03
CA GLU A 550 -12.53 8.30 17.40
C GLU A 550 -13.60 7.20 17.47
N ALA A 551 -13.47 6.17 16.60
CA ALA A 551 -14.32 4.97 16.66
C ALA A 551 -13.96 4.02 17.81
N GLY A 552 -13.01 4.38 18.68
CA GLY A 552 -12.62 3.59 19.84
C GLY A 552 -11.52 2.55 19.57
N TRP A 553 -10.98 2.46 18.36
CA TRP A 553 -9.96 1.47 18.02
C TRP A 553 -8.56 1.90 18.46
N ARG A 554 -7.82 0.94 19.01
CA ARG A 554 -6.41 1.05 19.42
C ARG A 554 -5.65 -0.15 18.90
N THR A 555 -4.34 -0.03 18.85
CA THR A 555 -3.49 -1.14 18.41
C THR A 555 -2.50 -1.50 19.50
N ASN A 556 -2.47 -2.78 19.86
CA ASN A 556 -1.55 -3.33 20.85
C ASN A 556 -0.08 -3.14 20.41
N LEU A 557 0.79 -2.83 21.35
CA LEU A 557 2.22 -2.61 21.11
C LEU A 557 2.96 -3.87 20.61
N THR A 558 2.41 -5.07 20.81
CA THR A 558 2.95 -6.32 20.26
C THR A 558 2.63 -6.52 18.77
N SER A 559 1.81 -5.66 18.19
CA SER A 559 1.42 -5.69 16.79
C SER A 559 2.64 -5.61 15.86
N ARG A 560 2.60 -6.33 14.73
CA ARG A 560 3.71 -6.39 13.77
C ARG A 560 3.31 -5.80 12.44
N ALA A 561 4.30 -5.41 11.65
CA ALA A 561 4.11 -5.02 10.26
C ALA A 561 3.53 -6.17 9.43
N ILE A 562 2.59 -5.85 8.56
CA ILE A 562 1.82 -6.80 7.76
C ILE A 562 2.18 -6.61 6.29
N ARG A 563 2.66 -7.69 5.66
CA ARG A 563 3.08 -7.64 4.24
C ARG A 563 1.90 -7.66 3.29
N LYS A 564 0.92 -8.53 3.55
CA LYS A 564 -0.33 -8.65 2.79
C LYS A 564 -1.47 -8.47 3.77
N TRP A 565 -2.36 -7.58 3.47
CA TRP A 565 -3.48 -7.22 4.32
C TRP A 565 -4.60 -6.69 3.44
N SER A 566 -5.69 -7.43 3.34
CA SER A 566 -6.84 -7.00 2.57
C SER A 566 -7.64 -5.91 3.30
N LEU A 567 -8.29 -5.06 2.52
CA LEU A 567 -9.32 -4.15 3.03
C LEU A 567 -10.64 -4.86 3.30
N ASP A 568 -10.91 -5.93 2.53
CA ASP A 568 -12.22 -6.56 2.47
C ASP A 568 -12.39 -7.58 3.60
N PRO A 569 -13.34 -7.37 4.53
CA PRO A 569 -13.59 -8.32 5.62
C PRO A 569 -14.15 -9.67 5.14
N ARG A 570 -14.55 -9.79 3.86
CA ARG A 570 -15.01 -11.03 3.24
C ARG A 570 -13.85 -11.90 2.76
N GLU A 571 -12.64 -11.34 2.67
CA GLU A 571 -11.43 -12.10 2.38
C GLU A 571 -10.90 -12.82 3.63
N GLY A 572 -10.06 -13.84 3.42
CA GLY A 572 -9.65 -14.78 4.47
C GLY A 572 -8.84 -14.19 5.63
N ASP A 573 -8.34 -12.95 5.49
CA ASP A 573 -7.61 -12.23 6.55
C ASP A 573 -8.52 -11.28 7.38
N GLY A 574 -9.82 -11.20 7.06
CA GLY A 574 -10.84 -10.50 7.84
C GLY A 574 -10.84 -8.97 7.72
N GLY A 575 -10.23 -8.43 6.67
CA GLY A 575 -10.23 -7.00 6.37
C GLY A 575 -9.41 -6.15 7.34
N VAL A 576 -9.77 -4.87 7.47
CA VAL A 576 -9.03 -3.90 8.30
C VAL A 576 -8.84 -4.38 9.74
N LEU A 577 -9.85 -5.01 10.32
CA LEU A 577 -9.83 -5.47 11.71
C LEU A 577 -9.38 -6.94 11.88
N GLY A 578 -9.16 -7.67 10.78
CA GLY A 578 -8.79 -9.09 10.83
C GLY A 578 -7.47 -9.42 11.52
N PRO A 579 -6.38 -8.65 11.31
CA PRO A 579 -5.12 -8.93 11.97
C PRO A 579 -5.18 -8.75 13.49
N PHE A 580 -4.49 -9.66 14.20
CA PHE A 580 -4.33 -9.58 15.66
C PHE A 580 -3.75 -8.23 16.11
N GLY A 581 -4.20 -7.76 17.27
CA GLY A 581 -3.68 -6.59 17.96
C GLY A 581 -4.59 -5.35 17.91
N TRP A 582 -5.80 -5.46 17.39
CA TRP A 582 -6.82 -4.44 17.59
C TRP A 582 -7.49 -4.61 18.97
N GLU A 583 -7.72 -3.48 19.64
CA GLU A 583 -8.36 -3.38 20.95
C GLU A 583 -9.38 -2.25 20.90
N ARG A 584 -10.51 -2.42 21.62
CA ARG A 584 -11.46 -1.33 21.82
C ARG A 584 -11.23 -0.63 23.14
N ALA A 585 -11.35 0.69 23.15
CA ALA A 585 -11.19 1.48 24.38
C ALA A 585 -12.22 1.09 25.48
N GLU A 586 -13.36 0.53 25.10
CA GLU A 586 -14.40 0.07 26.01
C GLU A 586 -14.03 -1.25 26.71
N ASP A 587 -13.17 -2.08 26.12
CA ASP A 587 -12.78 -3.38 26.66
C ASP A 587 -11.89 -3.27 27.92
N HIS A 588 -11.31 -2.10 28.17
CA HIS A 588 -10.52 -1.83 29.37
C HIS A 588 -11.35 -1.48 30.62
N PHE A 589 -12.67 -1.38 30.51
CA PHE A 589 -13.57 -1.11 31.66
C PHE A 589 -14.24 -2.36 32.22
N VAL A 590 -13.99 -3.56 31.69
CA VAL A 590 -14.63 -4.82 32.09
C VAL A 590 -13.64 -5.79 32.75
N GLN A 591 -12.42 -5.37 33.02
CA GLN A 591 -11.43 -6.19 33.77
C GLN A 591 -11.15 -5.60 35.15
#